data_f1a752aa827b78d83f54d953c46b22e2
#
_entry.id   f1a752aa827b78d83f54d953c46b22e2
#
_cell.length_a   1.000
_cell.length_b   1.000
_cell.length_c   1.000
_cell.angle_alpha   90.00
_cell.angle_beta   90.00
_cell.angle_gamma   90.00
#
_symmetry.space_group_name_H-M   'P 1'
#
loop_
_entity.id
_entity.type
_entity.pdbx_description
1 polymer ?
#
loop_
_entity_poly.entity_id
_entity_poly.type
_entity_poly.pdbx_seq_one_letter_code
_entity_poly.pdbx_strand_id
1 'polypeptide(L)'
;MARMRENKKRQENANNEVKEQFIERLVSVRRVTKVVKGGKNMRFSALVIVGDGKGRAGYATAKAREVPDAVKKASEKAKKQMIRVSLREGRTIRHDISARVGSGHVFLRAAPAGTGVIAGGAMRSVFEAVGIQDIVSKSVGSGNYHNVVRATFEALKNVISPKQIAAKLGKKYSDILDRRFAGQSRAVASGEE
;
A
#
# COMPACT_ATOMS: atom_id res chain seq x y z
N MET A 1 20.23 -39.05 -14.38
CA MET A 1 18.79 -38.81 -14.63
C MET A 1 17.98 -38.70 -13.33
N ALA A 2 18.12 -39.61 -12.34
CA ALA A 2 17.38 -39.57 -11.06
C ALA A 2 17.70 -38.31 -10.20
N ARG A 3 18.98 -37.97 -10.02
CA ARG A 3 19.41 -36.76 -9.24
C ARG A 3 18.90 -35.42 -9.80
N MET A 4 18.77 -35.27 -11.11
CA MET A 4 18.19 -34.09 -11.71
C MET A 4 16.68 -33.97 -11.44
N ARG A 5 15.96 -35.08 -11.41
CA ARG A 5 14.53 -35.11 -11.07
C ARG A 5 14.28 -34.79 -9.59
N GLU A 6 15.17 -35.24 -8.72
CA GLU A 6 15.10 -34.98 -7.29
C GLU A 6 15.40 -33.50 -6.94
N ASN A 7 16.39 -32.88 -7.59
CA ASN A 7 16.69 -31.46 -7.45
C ASN A 7 15.56 -30.56 -7.99
N LYS A 8 14.92 -30.98 -9.08
CA LYS A 8 13.76 -30.25 -9.62
C LYS A 8 12.55 -30.33 -8.67
N LYS A 9 12.28 -31.51 -8.08
CA LYS A 9 11.26 -31.68 -7.05
C LYS A 9 11.56 -30.91 -5.77
N ARG A 10 12.84 -30.85 -5.34
CA ARG A 10 13.25 -30.02 -4.18
C ARG A 10 13.09 -28.52 -4.45
N GLN A 11 13.39 -28.06 -5.66
CA GLN A 11 13.14 -26.67 -6.07
C GLN A 11 11.65 -26.35 -6.22
N GLU A 12 10.85 -27.27 -6.74
CA GLU A 12 9.40 -27.14 -6.81
C GLU A 12 8.75 -27.16 -5.41
N ASN A 13 9.24 -28.01 -4.50
CA ASN A 13 8.77 -28.02 -3.11
C ASN A 13 9.24 -26.80 -2.32
N ALA A 14 10.48 -26.33 -2.48
CA ALA A 14 10.96 -25.10 -1.88
C ALA A 14 10.20 -23.85 -2.38
N ASN A 15 9.78 -23.84 -3.65
CA ASN A 15 8.89 -22.81 -4.19
C ASN A 15 7.42 -22.92 -3.71
N ASN A 16 7.00 -24.11 -3.26
CA ASN A 16 5.67 -24.31 -2.68
C ASN A 16 5.61 -24.04 -1.17
N GLU A 17 6.72 -24.13 -0.44
CA GLU A 17 6.76 -23.93 1.01
C GLU A 17 6.81 -22.46 1.42
N VAL A 18 7.17 -21.55 0.52
CA VAL A 18 7.03 -20.11 0.73
C VAL A 18 5.85 -19.59 -0.12
N LYS A 19 4.68 -20.14 0.04
CA LYS A 19 3.45 -19.40 -0.28
C LYS A 19 3.34 -18.29 0.76
N GLU A 20 4.04 -17.18 0.51
CA GLU A 20 3.76 -15.92 1.21
C GLU A 20 2.24 -15.74 1.11
N GLN A 21 1.55 -15.80 2.25
CA GLN A 21 0.11 -15.62 2.30
C GLN A 21 -0.16 -14.14 2.00
N PHE A 22 -0.39 -13.85 0.74
CA PHE A 22 -0.77 -12.50 0.33
C PHE A 22 -2.23 -12.24 0.67
N ILE A 23 -2.46 -11.12 1.30
CA ILE A 23 -3.80 -10.57 1.52
C ILE A 23 -4.24 -9.91 0.22
N GLU A 24 -5.25 -10.46 -0.44
CA GLU A 24 -5.84 -9.89 -1.65
C GLU A 24 -7.15 -9.17 -1.31
N ARG A 25 -7.28 -7.90 -1.69
CA ARG A 25 -8.46 -7.07 -1.47
C ARG A 25 -8.98 -6.53 -2.80
N LEU A 26 -10.21 -6.88 -3.13
CA LEU A 26 -10.94 -6.33 -4.27
C LEU A 26 -11.56 -4.98 -3.87
N VAL A 27 -11.10 -3.89 -4.50
CA VAL A 27 -11.58 -2.53 -4.20
C VAL A 27 -12.79 -2.17 -5.03
N SER A 28 -12.75 -2.43 -6.33
CA SER A 28 -13.87 -2.13 -7.22
C SER A 28 -13.88 -3.01 -8.46
N VAL A 29 -15.07 -3.33 -8.93
CA VAL A 29 -15.32 -3.94 -10.25
C VAL A 29 -16.23 -3.01 -11.04
N ARG A 30 -15.89 -2.76 -12.30
CA ARG A 30 -16.70 -1.94 -13.18
C ARG A 30 -16.87 -2.64 -14.53
N ARG A 31 -18.08 -2.64 -15.07
CA ARG A 31 -18.33 -3.08 -16.44
C ARG A 31 -17.92 -1.96 -17.40
N VAL A 32 -17.04 -2.26 -18.34
CA VAL A 32 -16.55 -1.33 -19.36
C VAL A 32 -16.92 -1.86 -20.74
N THR A 33 -17.30 -0.97 -21.62
CA THR A 33 -17.77 -1.33 -22.97
C THR A 33 -16.95 -0.57 -24.00
N LYS A 34 -16.52 -1.28 -25.05
CA LYS A 34 -15.95 -0.69 -26.25
C LYS A 34 -16.93 -0.91 -27.40
N VAL A 35 -17.43 0.18 -27.99
CA VAL A 35 -18.26 0.14 -29.20
C VAL A 35 -17.34 0.01 -30.40
N VAL A 36 -17.65 -0.92 -31.28
CA VAL A 36 -16.93 -1.20 -32.55
C VAL A 36 -17.93 -1.32 -33.70
N LYS A 37 -17.45 -1.27 -34.96
CA LYS A 37 -18.27 -1.63 -36.11
C LYS A 37 -18.78 -3.06 -35.91
N GLY A 38 -20.07 -3.25 -35.86
CA GLY A 38 -20.69 -4.57 -35.61
C GLY A 38 -21.13 -4.86 -34.19
N GLY A 39 -20.94 -3.95 -33.19
CA GLY A 39 -21.54 -4.14 -31.89
C GLY A 39 -20.76 -3.58 -30.70
N LYS A 40 -21.12 -4.06 -29.51
CA LYS A 40 -20.56 -3.62 -28.23
C LYS A 40 -19.76 -4.76 -27.56
N ASN A 41 -18.46 -4.57 -27.38
CA ASN A 41 -17.61 -5.51 -26.65
C ASN A 41 -17.57 -5.13 -25.17
N MET A 42 -18.21 -5.94 -24.33
CA MET A 42 -18.25 -5.75 -22.87
C MET A 42 -17.10 -6.47 -22.20
N ARG A 43 -16.51 -5.86 -21.16
CA ARG A 43 -15.50 -6.44 -20.28
C ARG A 43 -15.69 -5.94 -18.85
N PHE A 44 -15.12 -6.65 -17.90
CA PHE A 44 -15.04 -6.24 -16.50
C PHE A 44 -13.65 -5.74 -16.18
N SER A 45 -13.58 -4.58 -15.53
CA SER A 45 -12.34 -4.00 -15.01
C SER A 45 -12.33 -4.17 -13.49
N ALA A 46 -11.36 -4.91 -12.94
CA ALA A 46 -11.15 -5.09 -11.52
C ALA A 46 -9.95 -4.27 -11.05
N LEU A 47 -10.09 -3.58 -9.90
CA LEU A 47 -9.00 -2.93 -9.16
C LEU A 47 -8.74 -3.78 -7.91
N VAL A 48 -7.54 -4.34 -7.82
CA VAL A 48 -7.12 -5.24 -6.75
C VAL A 48 -5.89 -4.68 -6.06
N ILE A 49 -5.84 -4.83 -4.75
CA ILE A 49 -4.69 -4.56 -3.90
C ILE A 49 -4.22 -5.90 -3.33
N VAL A 50 -2.91 -6.09 -3.34
CA VAL A 50 -2.26 -7.29 -2.79
C VAL A 50 -1.16 -6.84 -1.84
N GLY A 51 -1.08 -7.43 -0.66
CA GLY A 51 -0.06 -7.13 0.31
C GLY A 51 0.32 -8.35 1.16
N ASP A 52 1.44 -8.25 1.85
CA ASP A 52 1.96 -9.30 2.74
C ASP A 52 1.60 -9.08 4.22
N GLY A 53 0.91 -7.97 4.54
CA GLY A 53 0.65 -7.58 5.92
C GLY A 53 1.91 -7.19 6.73
N LYS A 54 3.07 -7.11 6.08
CA LYS A 54 4.38 -6.84 6.71
C LYS A 54 5.09 -5.61 6.11
N GLY A 55 4.32 -4.68 5.56
CA GLY A 55 4.83 -3.44 5.00
C GLY A 55 5.07 -3.48 3.50
N ARG A 56 4.69 -4.55 2.78
CA ARG A 56 4.74 -4.59 1.32
C ARG A 56 3.33 -4.68 0.76
N ALA A 57 3.01 -3.84 -0.21
CA ALA A 57 1.75 -3.94 -0.95
C ALA A 57 1.91 -3.42 -2.38
N GLY A 58 1.03 -3.89 -3.24
CA GLY A 58 0.94 -3.46 -4.62
C GLY A 58 -0.51 -3.34 -5.04
N TYR A 59 -0.79 -2.57 -6.07
CA TYR A 59 -2.11 -2.50 -6.67
C TYR A 59 -2.02 -2.62 -8.17
N ALA A 60 -3.06 -3.18 -8.76
CA ALA A 60 -3.16 -3.20 -10.20
C ALA A 60 -4.61 -3.24 -10.67
N THR A 61 -4.77 -2.85 -11.93
CA THR A 61 -6.04 -2.96 -12.64
C THR A 61 -5.86 -3.90 -13.82
N ALA A 62 -6.81 -4.81 -14.00
CA ALA A 62 -6.90 -5.64 -15.19
C ALA A 62 -8.33 -5.71 -15.73
N LYS A 63 -8.43 -6.11 -16.99
CA LYS A 63 -9.71 -6.25 -17.69
C LYS A 63 -9.80 -7.65 -18.30
N ALA A 64 -10.96 -8.30 -18.14
CA ALA A 64 -11.26 -9.59 -18.75
C ALA A 64 -12.75 -9.66 -19.19
N ARG A 65 -13.13 -10.76 -19.84
CA ARG A 65 -14.53 -11.01 -20.19
C ARG A 65 -15.35 -11.35 -18.95
N GLU A 66 -14.73 -12.05 -18.01
CA GLU A 66 -15.32 -12.48 -16.73
C GLU A 66 -14.66 -11.78 -15.56
N VAL A 67 -15.40 -11.66 -14.43
CA VAL A 67 -14.89 -11.01 -13.22
C VAL A 67 -13.75 -11.80 -12.58
N PRO A 68 -13.84 -13.16 -12.36
CA PRO A 68 -12.76 -13.92 -11.74
C PRO A 68 -11.45 -13.83 -12.52
N ASP A 69 -11.51 -13.87 -13.85
CA ASP A 69 -10.33 -13.69 -14.70
C ASP A 69 -9.71 -12.29 -14.58
N ALA A 70 -10.55 -11.24 -14.47
CA ALA A 70 -10.07 -9.89 -14.27
C ALA A 70 -9.36 -9.74 -12.92
N VAL A 71 -9.90 -10.33 -11.86
CA VAL A 71 -9.31 -10.34 -10.51
C VAL A 71 -7.97 -11.09 -10.53
N LYS A 72 -7.93 -12.32 -11.05
CA LYS A 72 -6.69 -13.11 -11.14
C LYS A 72 -5.56 -12.38 -11.87
N LYS A 73 -5.85 -11.81 -13.05
CA LYS A 73 -4.88 -11.00 -13.81
C LYS A 73 -4.44 -9.75 -13.07
N ALA A 74 -5.36 -9.11 -12.31
CA ALA A 74 -5.01 -7.94 -11.50
C ALA A 74 -4.11 -8.32 -10.33
N SER A 75 -4.41 -9.41 -9.61
CA SER A 75 -3.58 -9.92 -8.50
C SER A 75 -2.17 -10.26 -8.96
N GLU A 76 -2.01 -10.99 -10.06
CA GLU A 76 -0.69 -11.32 -10.62
C GLU A 76 0.12 -10.06 -10.99
N LYS A 77 -0.55 -9.07 -11.58
CA LYS A 77 0.08 -7.79 -11.90
C LYS A 77 0.45 -6.98 -10.66
N ALA A 78 -0.41 -6.98 -9.63
CA ALA A 78 -0.16 -6.29 -8.38
C ALA A 78 1.04 -6.90 -7.63
N LYS A 79 1.17 -8.23 -7.59
CA LYS A 79 2.33 -8.94 -7.03
C LYS A 79 3.66 -8.52 -7.65
N LYS A 80 3.68 -8.21 -8.96
CA LYS A 80 4.89 -7.74 -9.66
C LYS A 80 5.26 -6.28 -9.35
N GLN A 81 4.32 -5.49 -8.85
CA GLN A 81 4.47 -4.04 -8.63
C GLN A 81 4.39 -3.66 -7.15
N MET A 82 4.79 -4.57 -6.24
CA MET A 82 4.78 -4.29 -4.81
C MET A 82 5.83 -3.26 -4.43
N ILE A 83 5.44 -2.32 -3.58
CA ILE A 83 6.34 -1.36 -2.94
C ILE A 83 6.53 -1.73 -1.48
N ARG A 84 7.67 -1.33 -0.91
CA ARG A 84 7.95 -1.46 0.52
C ARG A 84 7.73 -0.14 1.23
N VAL A 85 6.90 -0.16 2.27
CA VAL A 85 6.56 1.01 3.09
C VAL A 85 7.36 0.97 4.39
N SER A 86 7.92 2.11 4.79
CA SER A 86 8.67 2.23 6.04
C SER A 86 7.71 2.49 7.21
N LEU A 87 7.30 1.44 7.92
CA LEU A 87 6.43 1.55 9.09
C LEU A 87 7.21 1.87 10.37
N ARG A 88 6.54 2.50 11.34
CA ARG A 88 6.99 2.65 12.72
C ARG A 88 6.39 1.50 13.53
N GLU A 89 7.26 0.71 14.21
CA GLU A 89 6.86 -0.43 15.05
C GLU A 89 5.96 -1.47 14.35
N GLY A 90 5.99 -1.51 13.00
CA GLY A 90 5.09 -2.36 12.22
C GLY A 90 3.61 -1.97 12.25
N ARG A 91 3.22 -0.91 12.94
CA ARG A 91 1.83 -0.54 13.22
C ARG A 91 1.34 0.69 12.47
N THR A 92 2.15 1.75 12.37
CA THR A 92 1.74 3.05 11.82
C THR A 92 2.79 3.63 10.90
N ILE A 93 2.44 4.72 10.21
CA ILE A 93 3.39 5.51 9.40
C ILE A 93 4.32 6.34 10.30
N ARG A 94 5.48 6.73 9.78
CA ARG A 94 6.51 7.42 10.56
C ARG A 94 6.23 8.90 10.80
N HIS A 95 5.52 9.55 9.92
CA HIS A 95 5.14 10.98 9.97
C HIS A 95 3.89 11.22 9.14
N ASP A 96 3.24 12.34 9.42
CA ASP A 96 2.10 12.81 8.65
C ASP A 96 2.54 13.15 7.23
N ILE A 97 1.74 12.78 6.26
CA ILE A 97 2.04 13.00 4.85
C ILE A 97 0.78 13.24 4.04
N SER A 98 0.90 14.08 3.04
CA SER A 98 -0.12 14.24 2.02
C SER A 98 0.46 13.97 0.64
N ALA A 99 -0.38 13.46 -0.27
CA ALA A 99 0.00 13.29 -1.67
C ALA A 99 -1.20 13.54 -2.57
N ARG A 100 -0.89 14.02 -3.77
CA ARG A 100 -1.87 14.28 -4.80
C ARG A 100 -1.50 13.55 -6.10
N VAL A 101 -2.47 12.86 -6.67
CA VAL A 101 -2.32 12.21 -7.98
C VAL A 101 -3.57 12.50 -8.81
N GLY A 102 -3.40 13.29 -9.86
CA GLY A 102 -4.52 13.80 -10.62
C GLY A 102 -5.45 14.65 -9.76
N SER A 103 -6.74 14.31 -9.73
CA SER A 103 -7.75 14.96 -8.88
C SER A 103 -7.88 14.35 -7.49
N GLY A 104 -7.22 13.22 -7.21
CA GLY A 104 -7.22 12.59 -5.89
C GLY A 104 -6.16 13.22 -4.97
N HIS A 105 -6.57 13.67 -3.80
CA HIS A 105 -5.70 14.18 -2.76
C HIS A 105 -5.96 13.41 -1.47
N VAL A 106 -4.93 12.93 -0.81
CA VAL A 106 -5.03 12.16 0.43
C VAL A 106 -4.15 12.76 1.51
N PHE A 107 -4.67 12.73 2.73
CA PHE A 107 -3.96 13.10 3.96
C PHE A 107 -3.86 11.84 4.83
N LEU A 108 -2.65 11.53 5.27
CA LEU A 108 -2.35 10.42 6.15
C LEU A 108 -1.68 10.97 7.41
N ARG A 109 -2.20 10.62 8.58
CA ARG A 109 -1.65 11.01 9.88
C ARG A 109 -1.28 9.78 10.68
N ALA A 110 -0.11 9.83 11.26
CA ALA A 110 0.33 8.81 12.21
C ALA A 110 -0.59 8.85 13.45
N ALA A 111 -0.98 7.68 13.93
CA ALA A 111 -1.86 7.56 15.08
C ALA A 111 -1.19 6.74 16.20
N PRO A 112 -1.54 7.02 17.47
CA PRO A 112 -1.10 6.20 18.60
C PRO A 112 -1.70 4.80 18.55
N ALA A 113 -1.11 3.87 19.29
CA ALA A 113 -1.60 2.50 19.40
C ALA A 113 -3.03 2.47 19.95
N GLY A 114 -3.89 1.64 19.33
CA GLY A 114 -5.28 1.48 19.72
C GLY A 114 -6.27 2.40 18.98
N THR A 115 -5.80 3.33 18.14
CA THR A 115 -6.69 4.17 17.32
C THR A 115 -7.41 3.38 16.24
N GLY A 116 -6.79 2.33 15.72
CA GLY A 116 -7.30 1.54 14.61
C GLY A 116 -7.19 2.26 13.26
N VAL A 117 -7.78 1.66 12.22
CA VAL A 117 -7.75 2.20 10.86
C VAL A 117 -8.96 3.10 10.63
N ILE A 118 -8.75 4.41 10.66
CA ILE A 118 -9.78 5.43 10.34
C ILE A 118 -9.54 5.92 8.91
N ALA A 119 -10.25 5.31 7.96
CA ALA A 119 -10.03 5.54 6.53
C ALA A 119 -11.27 5.31 5.69
N GLY A 120 -11.36 5.96 4.55
CA GLY A 120 -12.34 5.64 3.50
C GLY A 120 -12.09 4.24 2.92
N GLY A 121 -13.13 3.55 2.42
CA GLY A 121 -13.09 2.14 2.03
C GLY A 121 -11.91 1.75 1.13
N ALA A 122 -11.61 2.55 0.09
CA ALA A 122 -10.48 2.30 -0.81
C ALA A 122 -9.11 2.40 -0.10
N MET A 123 -8.95 3.39 0.79
CA MET A 123 -7.72 3.55 1.57
C MET A 123 -7.59 2.49 2.64
N ARG A 124 -8.70 2.12 3.30
CA ARG A 124 -8.72 1.05 4.31
C ARG A 124 -8.20 -0.26 3.73
N SER A 125 -8.65 -0.64 2.53
CA SER A 125 -8.14 -1.83 1.83
C SER A 125 -6.63 -1.78 1.56
N VAL A 126 -6.06 -0.59 1.31
CA VAL A 126 -4.60 -0.42 1.17
C VAL A 126 -3.91 -0.66 2.50
N PHE A 127 -4.38 -0.03 3.59
CA PHE A 127 -3.74 -0.13 4.91
C PHE A 127 -3.81 -1.54 5.48
N GLU A 128 -4.94 -2.22 5.34
CA GLU A 128 -5.09 -3.63 5.72
C GLU A 128 -4.11 -4.54 4.95
N ALA A 129 -3.95 -4.33 3.64
CA ALA A 129 -3.01 -5.11 2.82
C ALA A 129 -1.55 -4.84 3.19
N VAL A 130 -1.20 -3.60 3.55
CA VAL A 130 0.15 -3.22 4.05
C VAL A 130 0.40 -3.78 5.45
N GLY A 131 -0.65 -3.98 6.26
CA GLY A 131 -0.56 -4.40 7.66
C GLY A 131 -0.49 -3.22 8.64
N ILE A 132 -0.96 -2.03 8.25
CA ILE A 132 -1.06 -0.87 9.14
C ILE A 132 -2.25 -1.08 10.07
N GLN A 133 -2.01 -0.93 11.37
CA GLN A 133 -3.02 -1.13 12.41
C GLN A 133 -3.62 0.20 12.90
N ASP A 134 -2.82 1.28 12.96
CA ASP A 134 -3.22 2.56 13.51
C ASP A 134 -2.89 3.69 12.53
N ILE A 135 -3.92 4.29 11.96
CA ILE A 135 -3.79 5.41 11.02
C ILE A 135 -5.09 6.20 10.90
N VAL A 136 -4.96 7.51 10.79
CA VAL A 136 -6.08 8.40 10.45
C VAL A 136 -5.85 8.96 9.06
N SER A 137 -6.85 8.88 8.20
CA SER A 137 -6.72 9.34 6.82
C SER A 137 -7.99 9.95 6.27
N LYS A 138 -7.82 10.90 5.36
CA LYS A 138 -8.91 11.54 4.63
C LYS A 138 -8.55 11.68 3.16
N SER A 139 -9.52 11.36 2.29
CA SER A 139 -9.42 11.68 0.87
C SER A 139 -10.23 12.91 0.54
N VAL A 140 -9.69 13.78 -0.28
CA VAL A 140 -10.31 15.02 -0.74
C VAL A 140 -10.22 15.10 -2.27
N GLY A 141 -11.20 15.73 -2.89
CA GLY A 141 -11.25 15.99 -4.34
C GLY A 141 -11.97 14.90 -5.10
N SER A 142 -11.35 13.74 -5.33
CA SER A 142 -11.92 12.69 -6.18
C SER A 142 -12.53 11.54 -5.39
N GLY A 143 -13.78 11.17 -5.73
CA GLY A 143 -14.40 9.92 -5.28
C GLY A 143 -14.02 8.69 -6.10
N ASN A 144 -13.18 8.84 -7.13
CA ASN A 144 -12.77 7.72 -7.96
C ASN A 144 -11.72 6.84 -7.25
N TYR A 145 -12.08 5.58 -6.98
CA TYR A 145 -11.22 4.60 -6.30
C TYR A 145 -9.81 4.49 -6.90
N HIS A 146 -9.67 4.57 -8.22
CA HIS A 146 -8.36 4.53 -8.87
C HIS A 146 -7.48 5.71 -8.48
N ASN A 147 -8.02 6.92 -8.43
CA ASN A 147 -7.26 8.11 -8.06
C ASN A 147 -6.89 8.08 -6.57
N VAL A 148 -7.84 7.68 -5.71
CA VAL A 148 -7.60 7.58 -4.27
C VAL A 148 -6.54 6.54 -3.96
N VAL A 149 -6.63 5.34 -4.53
CA VAL A 149 -5.62 4.27 -4.33
C VAL A 149 -4.25 4.73 -4.83
N ARG A 150 -4.16 5.33 -6.03
CA ARG A 150 -2.89 5.84 -6.56
C ARG A 150 -2.27 6.91 -5.66
N ALA A 151 -3.08 7.87 -5.19
CA ALA A 151 -2.62 8.90 -4.28
C ALA A 151 -2.15 8.32 -2.93
N THR A 152 -2.86 7.32 -2.39
CA THR A 152 -2.48 6.63 -1.15
C THR A 152 -1.14 5.89 -1.32
N PHE A 153 -0.94 5.17 -2.41
CA PHE A 153 0.34 4.50 -2.69
C PHE A 153 1.48 5.50 -2.88
N GLU A 154 1.24 6.63 -3.54
CA GLU A 154 2.24 7.68 -3.68
C GLU A 154 2.59 8.32 -2.33
N ALA A 155 1.59 8.56 -1.47
CA ALA A 155 1.83 9.01 -0.10
C ALA A 155 2.70 8.01 0.67
N LEU A 156 2.35 6.72 0.65
CA LEU A 156 3.09 5.68 1.36
C LEU A 156 4.52 5.49 0.83
N LYS A 157 4.75 5.66 -0.46
CA LYS A 157 6.07 5.61 -1.09
C LYS A 157 6.98 6.76 -0.64
N ASN A 158 6.39 7.92 -0.40
CA ASN A 158 7.09 9.12 0.03
C ASN A 158 7.35 9.17 1.54
N VAL A 159 6.90 8.18 2.32
CA VAL A 159 7.24 8.07 3.75
C VAL A 159 8.73 7.80 3.92
N ILE A 160 9.44 8.77 4.50
CA ILE A 160 10.89 8.71 4.68
C ILE A 160 11.22 8.16 6.08
N SER A 161 12.17 7.25 6.15
CA SER A 161 12.70 6.76 7.43
C SER A 161 13.75 7.72 8.00
N PRO A 162 13.90 7.83 9.34
CA PRO A 162 14.94 8.66 9.94
C PRO A 162 16.36 8.26 9.50
N LYS A 163 16.59 6.97 9.22
CA LYS A 163 17.86 6.49 8.66
C LYS A 163 18.16 7.07 7.28
N GLN A 164 17.14 7.18 6.43
CA GLN A 164 17.27 7.80 5.10
C GLN A 164 17.53 9.31 5.21
N ILE A 165 16.91 9.97 6.20
CA ILE A 165 17.16 11.40 6.48
C ILE A 165 18.60 11.59 6.95
N ALA A 166 19.08 10.73 7.88
CA ALA A 166 20.45 10.74 8.35
C ALA A 166 21.45 10.62 7.20
N ALA A 167 21.24 9.65 6.33
CA ALA A 167 22.09 9.43 5.16
C ALA A 167 22.08 10.63 4.19
N LYS A 168 20.93 11.26 3.95
CA LYS A 168 20.82 12.45 3.11
C LYS A 168 21.51 13.67 3.68
N LEU A 169 21.49 13.82 5.02
CA LEU A 169 22.07 14.97 5.72
C LEU A 169 23.54 14.76 6.14
N GLY A 170 24.08 13.55 5.95
CA GLY A 170 25.43 13.19 6.41
C GLY A 170 25.60 13.24 7.94
N LYS A 171 24.48 13.08 8.73
CA LYS A 171 24.46 13.15 10.19
C LYS A 171 24.28 11.78 10.81
N LYS A 172 24.70 11.67 12.09
CA LYS A 172 24.44 10.45 12.86
C LYS A 172 22.94 10.28 13.13
N TYR A 173 22.49 9.03 13.17
CA TYR A 173 21.08 8.70 13.40
C TYR A 173 20.57 9.19 14.78
N SER A 174 21.43 9.15 15.82
CA SER A 174 21.17 9.70 17.17
C SER A 174 20.74 11.15 17.14
N ASP A 175 21.52 12.00 16.41
CA ASP A 175 21.29 13.45 16.37
C ASP A 175 19.92 13.84 15.78
N ILE A 176 19.36 12.97 14.95
CA ILE A 176 18.02 13.19 14.35
C ILE A 176 16.91 12.78 15.33
N LEU A 177 17.13 11.73 16.11
CA LEU A 177 16.16 11.30 17.12
C LEU A 177 16.07 12.32 18.27
N ASP A 178 17.20 12.78 18.79
CA ASP A 178 17.25 13.75 19.89
C ASP A 178 16.51 15.05 19.57
N ARG A 179 16.64 15.54 18.32
CA ARG A 179 15.91 16.73 17.86
C ARG A 179 14.38 16.50 17.82
N ARG A 180 13.95 15.30 17.53
CA ARG A 180 12.51 14.96 17.50
C ARG A 180 11.91 14.96 18.90
N PHE A 181 12.63 14.44 19.90
CA PHE A 181 12.19 14.45 21.31
C PHE A 181 12.30 15.84 21.94
N ALA A 182 13.31 16.61 21.61
CA ALA A 182 13.43 18.00 22.06
C ALA A 182 12.30 18.91 21.56
N GLY A 183 11.76 18.64 20.38
CA GLY A 183 10.57 19.34 19.86
C GLY A 183 9.27 18.99 20.58
N GLN A 184 9.13 17.75 21.04
CA GLN A 184 7.96 17.29 21.79
C GLN A 184 7.94 17.81 23.23
N SER A 185 9.09 17.87 23.90
CA SER A 185 9.22 18.46 25.25
C SER A 185 8.93 19.96 25.28
N ARG A 186 9.28 20.69 24.23
CA ARG A 186 8.92 22.12 24.10
C ARG A 186 7.43 22.37 23.88
N ALA A 187 6.76 21.50 23.13
CA ALA A 187 5.32 21.63 22.87
C ALA A 187 4.47 21.33 24.13
N VAL A 188 4.94 20.45 25.01
CA VAL A 188 4.28 20.13 26.30
C VAL A 188 4.52 21.27 27.31
N ALA A 189 5.71 21.86 27.33
CA ALA A 189 6.05 22.95 28.24
C ALA A 189 5.40 24.32 27.86
N SER A 190 4.95 24.49 26.61
CA SER A 190 4.26 25.70 26.15
C SER A 190 2.72 25.62 26.20
N GLY A 191 2.16 24.54 26.70
CA GLY A 191 0.72 24.30 26.84
C GLY A 191 0.18 24.41 28.28
N GLU A 192 1.01 24.83 29.23
CA GLU A 192 0.60 25.15 30.60
C GLU A 192 0.70 26.68 30.81
N GLU A 193 -0.28 27.41 30.27
CA GLU A 193 -0.74 28.72 30.76
C GLU A 193 -2.23 28.89 30.45
#